data_1f3b8407eccbee88cc24861577944a72
#
_entry.id   1f3b8407eccbee88cc24861577944a72
#
_cell.length_a   1.000
_cell.length_b   1.000
_cell.length_c   1.000
_cell.angle_alpha   90.00
_cell.angle_beta   90.00
_cell.angle_gamma   90.00
#
_symmetry.space_group_name_H-M   'P 1'
#
loop_
_entity.id
_entity.type
_entity.pdbx_description
1 polymer ?
#
loop_
_entity_poly.entity_id
_entity_poly.type
_entity_poly.pdbx_seq_one_letter_code
_entity_poly.pdbx_strand_id
1 'polypeptide(L)'
;MTLEATSEESRLEDDASQTDRSAAPAAQSAALQHALSVLRRLSEAVKRQVLGRDDVIELVIIALVADGHVLLEDFPGSGKTTLAKALGEAIVTSNEDDVDGSLGAIVPFRRIQFTPDLLPSDVTGGSVFDANANHFHFRHGPIFAHVVLADEINRTSPKVQSAMLEAMGEKQVTVDNATYHLDKLFFVIATQNPLDLVGTYPLPTPQLDRFLFKITMQHIERDAELDVLDSYKSRRDPVAADKLQVARTEVLKARETIDQEVVISTAIKTALVDISRNLRADERVLQGNSTRSMVLMLPALQVLATLRGRSFVSAEDIETLLPRVLGHRVELAPGVAELSRVLKDCMREPMEQLARATLR
;
A
#
# COMPACT_ATOMS: atom_id res chain seq x y z
N MET A 1 -36.94 61.06 -27.28
CA MET A 1 -37.78 59.96 -26.80
C MET A 1 -36.84 59.01 -26.22
N THR A 2 -36.45 59.20 -25.00
CA THR A 2 -37.02 58.84 -23.66
C THR A 2 -36.91 57.36 -23.34
N LEU A 3 -35.97 57.09 -22.37
CA LEU A 3 -36.11 56.20 -21.21
C LEU A 3 -36.21 54.69 -21.53
N GLU A 4 -35.35 53.82 -21.04
CA GLU A 4 -35.16 53.43 -19.63
C GLU A 4 -33.80 52.70 -19.48
N ALA A 5 -32.95 53.28 -18.66
CA ALA A 5 -31.82 52.63 -18.02
C ALA A 5 -32.15 52.71 -16.54
N THR A 6 -32.35 51.57 -15.89
CA THR A 6 -32.17 51.37 -14.42
C THR A 6 -32.72 49.99 -14.05
N SER A 7 -31.85 49.13 -13.55
CA SER A 7 -32.11 48.07 -12.56
C SER A 7 -31.32 46.77 -12.82
N GLU A 8 -30.01 46.90 -12.81
CA GLU A 8 -29.12 45.71 -12.76
C GLU A 8 -27.91 45.87 -11.78
N GLU A 9 -27.98 46.79 -10.86
CA GLU A 9 -26.88 47.03 -9.87
C GLU A 9 -27.21 46.66 -8.42
N SER A 10 -28.13 45.73 -8.16
CA SER A 10 -28.46 45.36 -6.78
C SER A 10 -28.56 43.86 -6.51
N ARG A 11 -27.73 43.04 -7.13
CA ARG A 11 -27.68 41.58 -6.87
C ARG A 11 -26.27 40.96 -6.75
N LEU A 12 -25.27 41.72 -6.38
CA LEU A 12 -23.89 41.21 -6.21
C LEU A 12 -23.28 41.49 -4.83
N GLU A 13 -24.07 41.64 -3.80
CA GLU A 13 -23.57 41.84 -2.43
C GLU A 13 -24.25 40.96 -1.38
N ASP A 14 -24.52 39.69 -1.67
CA ASP A 14 -25.07 38.76 -0.62
C ASP A 14 -24.59 37.32 -0.78
N ASP A 15 -23.26 37.11 -1.02
CA ASP A 15 -22.70 35.72 -0.92
C ASP A 15 -21.26 35.70 -0.40
N ALA A 16 -20.97 36.49 0.62
CA ALA A 16 -19.67 36.53 1.29
C ALA A 16 -19.80 36.38 2.82
N SER A 17 -20.58 35.39 3.30
CA SER A 17 -20.57 35.05 4.72
C SER A 17 -21.00 33.60 4.94
N GLN A 18 -20.16 32.64 4.52
CA GLN A 18 -20.16 31.31 5.11
C GLN A 18 -18.81 31.05 5.75
N THR A 19 -18.62 31.66 6.89
CA THR A 19 -18.20 31.10 8.20
C THR A 19 -17.29 29.90 8.12
N ASP A 20 -16.03 30.21 8.28
CA ASP A 20 -15.01 29.38 8.91
C ASP A 20 -15.54 28.91 10.30
N ARG A 21 -16.14 27.74 10.33
CA ARG A 21 -16.45 27.04 11.57
C ARG A 21 -15.20 26.31 11.98
N SER A 22 -14.49 26.83 12.97
CA SER A 22 -13.60 26.12 13.86
C SER A 22 -14.31 24.85 14.34
N ALA A 23 -14.12 23.76 13.62
CA ALA A 23 -14.73 22.47 13.93
C ALA A 23 -13.97 21.84 15.09
N ALA A 24 -14.61 21.81 16.26
CA ALA A 24 -14.33 20.78 17.25
C ALA A 24 -14.28 19.40 16.56
N PRO A 25 -13.48 18.42 17.02
CA PRO A 25 -13.36 17.13 16.34
C PRO A 25 -14.76 16.51 16.23
N ALA A 26 -15.31 16.52 15.03
CA ALA A 26 -16.58 15.90 14.73
C ALA A 26 -16.46 14.41 15.08
N ALA A 27 -17.43 13.90 15.85
CA ALA A 27 -17.51 12.48 16.16
C ALA A 27 -17.43 11.70 14.85
N GLN A 28 -16.53 10.70 14.80
CA GLN A 28 -16.39 9.85 13.60
C GLN A 28 -17.74 9.26 13.22
N SER A 29 -18.04 9.21 11.93
CA SER A 29 -19.23 8.55 11.42
C SER A 29 -19.24 7.06 11.80
N ALA A 30 -20.41 6.45 11.88
CA ALA A 30 -20.54 5.01 12.10
C ALA A 30 -19.81 4.20 11.01
N ALA A 31 -19.77 4.71 9.77
CA ALA A 31 -19.08 4.05 8.67
C ALA A 31 -17.56 4.07 8.87
N LEU A 32 -16.99 5.20 9.29
CA LEU A 32 -15.55 5.29 9.57
C LEU A 32 -15.14 4.46 10.80
N GLN A 33 -16.00 4.40 11.83
CA GLN A 33 -15.79 3.51 12.97
C GLN A 33 -15.81 2.04 12.57
N HIS A 34 -16.71 1.67 11.65
CA HIS A 34 -16.73 0.32 11.07
C HIS A 34 -15.46 0.04 10.29
N ALA A 35 -15.01 0.97 9.43
CA ALA A 35 -13.74 0.84 8.71
C ALA A 35 -12.56 0.63 9.67
N LEU A 36 -12.46 1.42 10.75
CA LEU A 36 -11.45 1.23 11.79
C LEU A 36 -11.53 -0.17 12.42
N SER A 37 -12.72 -0.68 12.67
CA SER A 37 -12.91 -2.03 13.23
C SER A 37 -12.40 -3.11 12.27
N VAL A 38 -12.60 -2.95 10.97
CA VAL A 38 -12.08 -3.85 9.92
C VAL A 38 -10.56 -3.87 9.94
N LEU A 39 -9.90 -2.70 9.97
CA LEU A 39 -8.44 -2.59 10.03
C LEU A 39 -7.87 -3.27 11.28
N ARG A 40 -8.51 -3.06 12.44
CA ARG A 40 -8.10 -3.68 13.71
C ARG A 40 -8.25 -5.20 13.66
N ARG A 41 -9.36 -5.73 13.18
CA ARG A 41 -9.56 -7.18 13.01
C ARG A 41 -8.51 -7.82 12.10
N LEU A 42 -8.18 -7.17 10.98
CA LEU A 42 -7.10 -7.63 10.09
C LEU A 42 -5.75 -7.63 10.81
N SER A 43 -5.42 -6.55 11.50
CA SER A 43 -4.17 -6.44 12.26
C SER A 43 -4.07 -7.52 13.33
N GLU A 44 -5.11 -7.73 14.12
CA GLU A 44 -5.16 -8.77 15.15
C GLU A 44 -5.04 -10.19 14.57
N ALA A 45 -5.70 -10.46 13.44
CA ALA A 45 -5.62 -11.75 12.75
C ALA A 45 -4.18 -12.08 12.36
N VAL A 46 -3.44 -11.10 11.84
CA VAL A 46 -2.04 -11.26 11.46
C VAL A 46 -1.14 -11.36 12.69
N LYS A 47 -1.32 -10.51 13.72
CA LYS A 47 -0.53 -10.50 14.97
C LYS A 47 -0.60 -11.83 15.73
N ARG A 48 -1.72 -12.53 15.67
CA ARG A 48 -1.84 -13.89 16.26
C ARG A 48 -0.87 -14.90 15.64
N GLN A 49 -0.51 -14.72 14.38
CA GLN A 49 0.38 -15.62 13.65
C GLN A 49 1.83 -15.10 13.55
N VAL A 50 2.02 -13.79 13.59
CA VAL A 50 3.33 -13.13 13.42
C VAL A 50 3.63 -12.30 14.66
N LEU A 51 4.58 -12.76 15.47
CA LEU A 51 4.94 -12.11 16.73
C LEU A 51 6.11 -11.15 16.55
N GLY A 52 6.12 -10.07 17.35
CA GLY A 52 7.23 -9.11 17.42
C GLY A 52 7.42 -8.27 16.15
N ARG A 53 6.35 -8.09 15.36
CA ARG A 53 6.39 -7.37 14.07
C ARG A 53 5.25 -6.35 13.94
N ASP A 54 4.85 -5.75 15.02
CA ASP A 54 3.69 -4.87 15.05
C ASP A 54 3.82 -3.68 14.10
N ASP A 55 5.02 -3.11 14.02
CA ASP A 55 5.38 -2.02 13.11
C ASP A 55 5.28 -2.42 11.63
N VAL A 56 5.78 -3.62 11.28
CA VAL A 56 5.70 -4.16 9.91
C VAL A 56 4.26 -4.47 9.55
N ILE A 57 3.50 -5.09 10.47
CA ILE A 57 2.09 -5.44 10.28
C ILE A 57 1.27 -4.16 10.04
N GLU A 58 1.47 -3.10 10.83
CA GLU A 58 0.78 -1.82 10.64
C GLU A 58 1.02 -1.26 9.24
N LEU A 59 2.28 -1.20 8.77
CA LEU A 59 2.62 -0.73 7.43
C LEU A 59 2.02 -1.60 6.34
N VAL A 60 1.98 -2.92 6.52
CA VAL A 60 1.37 -3.86 5.56
C VAL A 60 -0.14 -3.65 5.47
N ILE A 61 -0.83 -3.46 6.60
CA ILE A 61 -2.27 -3.15 6.63
C ILE A 61 -2.56 -1.79 5.98
N ILE A 62 -1.74 -0.77 6.29
CA ILE A 62 -1.85 0.54 5.63
C ILE A 62 -1.70 0.38 4.11
N ALA A 63 -0.70 -0.36 3.65
CA ALA A 63 -0.46 -0.55 2.24
C ALA A 63 -1.61 -1.32 1.56
N LEU A 64 -2.11 -2.38 2.17
CA LEU A 64 -3.26 -3.15 1.66
C LEU A 64 -4.48 -2.26 1.46
N VAL A 65 -4.85 -1.46 2.47
CA VAL A 65 -6.05 -0.62 2.44
C VAL A 65 -5.85 0.64 1.59
N ALA A 66 -4.64 1.16 1.51
CA ALA A 66 -4.27 2.28 0.63
C ALA A 66 -4.09 1.87 -0.86
N ASP A 67 -4.40 0.63 -1.22
CA ASP A 67 -4.20 0.10 -2.58
C ASP A 67 -2.75 0.15 -3.08
N GLY A 68 -1.80 0.07 -2.18
CA GLY A 68 -0.38 0.01 -2.47
C GLY A 68 0.17 -1.41 -2.41
N HIS A 69 1.49 -1.55 -2.63
CA HIS A 69 2.22 -2.81 -2.52
C HIS A 69 3.46 -2.60 -1.64
N VAL A 70 4.03 -3.70 -1.12
CA VAL A 70 5.15 -3.64 -0.17
C VAL A 70 6.34 -4.45 -0.69
N LEU A 71 7.54 -3.88 -0.56
CA LEU A 71 8.81 -4.57 -0.75
C LEU A 71 9.47 -4.78 0.61
N LEU A 72 9.70 -6.03 0.98
CA LEU A 72 10.43 -6.41 2.20
C LEU A 72 11.89 -6.70 1.85
N GLU A 73 12.80 -5.98 2.47
CA GLU A 73 14.23 -6.33 2.49
C GLU A 73 14.54 -7.11 3.74
N ASP A 74 15.07 -8.32 3.58
CA ASP A 74 15.25 -9.18 4.72
C ASP A 74 16.23 -10.33 4.50
N PHE A 75 16.66 -10.88 5.64
CA PHE A 75 17.43 -12.10 5.73
C PHE A 75 16.51 -13.34 5.73
N PRO A 76 17.00 -14.52 5.35
CA PRO A 76 16.23 -15.77 5.44
C PRO A 76 15.72 -16.03 6.86
N GLY A 77 14.47 -16.50 6.98
CA GLY A 77 13.93 -16.95 8.28
C GLY A 77 13.17 -15.91 9.10
N SER A 78 12.97 -14.70 8.62
CA SER A 78 12.33 -13.58 9.36
C SER A 78 10.80 -13.61 9.45
N GLY A 79 10.13 -14.63 8.86
CA GLY A 79 8.67 -14.77 8.94
C GLY A 79 7.87 -14.15 7.78
N LYS A 80 8.50 -13.74 6.66
CA LYS A 80 7.83 -13.13 5.48
C LYS A 80 6.68 -13.99 4.94
N THR A 81 6.93 -15.28 4.77
CA THR A 81 5.92 -16.22 4.27
C THR A 81 4.75 -16.34 5.25
N THR A 82 5.03 -16.37 6.56
CA THR A 82 4.00 -16.41 7.60
C THR A 82 3.16 -15.14 7.58
N LEU A 83 3.80 -13.97 7.43
CA LEU A 83 3.11 -12.68 7.35
C LEU A 83 2.16 -12.62 6.15
N ALA A 84 2.65 -12.93 4.94
CA ALA A 84 1.85 -12.87 3.72
C ALA A 84 0.71 -13.91 3.73
N LYS A 85 0.97 -15.12 4.22
CA LYS A 85 -0.02 -16.17 4.37
C LYS A 85 -1.08 -15.81 5.41
N ALA A 86 -0.68 -15.31 6.58
CA ALA A 86 -1.60 -14.88 7.63
C ALA A 86 -2.54 -13.77 7.14
N LEU A 87 -2.01 -12.81 6.39
CA LEU A 87 -2.82 -11.75 5.80
C LEU A 87 -3.83 -12.30 4.78
N GLY A 88 -3.39 -13.17 3.85
CA GLY A 88 -4.29 -13.77 2.86
C GLY A 88 -5.38 -14.64 3.49
N GLU A 89 -5.03 -15.46 4.51
CA GLU A 89 -5.98 -16.30 5.21
C GLU A 89 -6.96 -15.51 6.11
N ALA A 90 -6.61 -14.30 6.51
CA ALA A 90 -7.50 -13.40 7.24
C ALA A 90 -8.60 -12.81 6.36
N ILE A 91 -8.44 -12.85 5.04
CA ILE A 91 -9.40 -12.30 4.09
C ILE A 91 -10.18 -13.45 3.46
N VAL A 92 -11.51 -13.42 3.60
CA VAL A 92 -12.41 -14.44 3.05
C VAL A 92 -13.28 -13.85 1.94
N THR A 93 -13.48 -14.65 0.88
CA THR A 93 -14.40 -14.35 -0.20
C THR A 93 -15.69 -15.09 0.06
N SER A 94 -16.83 -14.39 0.02
CA SER A 94 -18.14 -15.04 0.07
C SER A 94 -18.62 -15.39 -1.34
N ASN A 95 -19.54 -16.35 -1.45
CA ASN A 95 -20.14 -16.67 -2.75
C ASN A 95 -20.94 -15.49 -3.33
N GLU A 96 -21.34 -14.52 -2.51
CA GLU A 96 -22.01 -13.28 -2.92
C GLU A 96 -21.05 -12.28 -3.59
N ASP A 97 -19.75 -12.43 -3.38
CA ASP A 97 -18.71 -11.59 -3.99
C ASP A 97 -18.45 -11.95 -5.46
N ASP A 98 -18.85 -13.13 -5.90
CA ASP A 98 -18.59 -13.68 -7.25
C ASP A 98 -19.82 -13.58 -8.15
N VAL A 99 -20.28 -12.35 -8.40
CA VAL A 99 -21.48 -12.09 -9.22
C VAL A 99 -21.30 -12.55 -10.68
N ASP A 100 -20.06 -12.57 -11.16
CA ASP A 100 -19.72 -12.84 -12.58
C ASP A 100 -19.06 -14.22 -12.78
N GLY A 101 -18.85 -15.02 -11.72
CA GLY A 101 -18.03 -16.25 -11.80
C GLY A 101 -16.55 -16.02 -12.07
N SER A 102 -16.12 -14.76 -12.14
CA SER A 102 -14.73 -14.38 -12.43
C SER A 102 -13.80 -14.58 -11.25
N LEU A 103 -14.33 -14.57 -10.02
CA LEU A 103 -13.56 -14.76 -8.79
C LEU A 103 -13.25 -16.23 -8.48
N GLY A 104 -13.94 -17.19 -9.14
CA GLY A 104 -13.74 -18.61 -8.89
C GLY A 104 -12.30 -19.12 -9.11
N ALA A 105 -11.48 -18.37 -9.86
CA ALA A 105 -10.05 -18.64 -10.06
C ALA A 105 -9.14 -17.93 -9.03
N ILE A 106 -9.67 -16.96 -8.26
CA ILE A 106 -8.91 -16.13 -7.34
C ILE A 106 -8.87 -16.79 -5.96
N VAL A 107 -7.68 -17.00 -5.45
CA VAL A 107 -7.44 -17.63 -4.15
C VAL A 107 -6.97 -16.60 -3.12
N PRO A 108 -7.18 -16.85 -1.82
CA PRO A 108 -6.77 -15.91 -0.77
C PRO A 108 -5.29 -15.57 -0.77
N PHE A 109 -4.43 -16.58 -1.01
CA PHE A 109 -2.97 -16.45 -0.95
C PHE A 109 -2.27 -17.33 -1.98
N ARG A 110 -1.22 -16.77 -2.60
CA ARG A 110 -0.25 -17.52 -3.42
C ARG A 110 1.17 -17.06 -3.12
N ARG A 111 2.10 -18.01 -3.14
CA ARG A 111 3.54 -17.73 -3.13
C ARG A 111 4.12 -18.03 -4.50
N ILE A 112 4.89 -17.10 -5.02
CA ILE A 112 5.68 -17.25 -6.25
C ILE A 112 7.15 -17.14 -5.84
N GLN A 113 7.90 -18.24 -5.97
CA GLN A 113 9.33 -18.22 -5.76
C GLN A 113 10.00 -17.81 -7.08
N PHE A 114 10.64 -16.66 -7.09
CA PHE A 114 11.33 -16.17 -8.27
C PHE A 114 12.70 -16.84 -8.41
N THR A 115 12.94 -17.46 -9.58
CA THR A 115 14.17 -18.16 -9.94
C THR A 115 14.65 -17.67 -11.30
N PRO A 116 15.94 -17.88 -11.67
CA PRO A 116 16.49 -17.42 -12.94
C PRO A 116 15.82 -18.02 -14.18
N ASP A 117 15.26 -19.21 -14.06
CA ASP A 117 14.61 -19.98 -15.14
C ASP A 117 13.10 -19.68 -15.28
N LEU A 118 12.52 -18.89 -14.38
CA LEU A 118 11.10 -18.54 -14.42
C LEU A 118 10.75 -17.76 -15.69
N LEU A 119 9.61 -18.11 -16.30
CA LEU A 119 9.05 -17.40 -17.45
C LEU A 119 7.90 -16.47 -17.04
N PRO A 120 7.60 -15.42 -17.81
CA PRO A 120 6.42 -14.57 -17.54
C PRO A 120 5.10 -15.36 -17.45
N SER A 121 4.92 -16.37 -18.30
CA SER A 121 3.75 -17.25 -18.29
C SER A 121 3.59 -18.08 -17.00
N ASP A 122 4.71 -18.35 -16.30
CA ASP A 122 4.65 -19.06 -15.02
C ASP A 122 4.05 -18.18 -13.90
N VAL A 123 4.10 -16.86 -14.09
CA VAL A 123 3.54 -15.86 -13.19
C VAL A 123 2.11 -15.48 -13.59
N THR A 124 1.93 -15.09 -14.86
CA THR A 124 0.66 -14.56 -15.40
C THR A 124 -0.33 -15.62 -15.83
N GLY A 125 0.16 -16.83 -16.12
CA GLY A 125 -0.61 -17.84 -16.82
C GLY A 125 -0.45 -17.74 -18.33
N GLY A 126 -1.16 -18.59 -19.05
CA GLY A 126 -1.07 -18.67 -20.50
C GLY A 126 -2.16 -19.51 -21.12
N SER A 127 -2.28 -19.44 -22.43
CA SER A 127 -3.22 -20.25 -23.20
C SER A 127 -2.76 -21.70 -23.28
N VAL A 128 -3.67 -22.61 -22.90
CA VAL A 128 -3.45 -24.06 -22.95
C VAL A 128 -4.46 -24.66 -23.94
N PHE A 129 -4.00 -25.51 -24.84
CA PHE A 129 -4.86 -26.21 -25.79
C PHE A 129 -5.52 -27.40 -25.08
N ASP A 130 -6.86 -27.41 -25.05
CA ASP A 130 -7.65 -28.57 -24.63
C ASP A 130 -7.93 -29.46 -25.83
N ALA A 131 -7.27 -30.62 -25.89
CA ALA A 131 -7.41 -31.57 -26.98
C ALA A 131 -8.81 -32.22 -27.05
N ASN A 132 -9.53 -32.30 -25.92
CA ASN A 132 -10.89 -32.89 -25.89
C ASN A 132 -11.94 -31.90 -26.39
N ALA A 133 -11.78 -30.64 -26.04
CA ALA A 133 -12.70 -29.58 -26.43
C ALA A 133 -12.27 -28.87 -27.75
N ASN A 134 -11.08 -29.20 -28.27
CA ASN A 134 -10.47 -28.64 -29.49
C ASN A 134 -10.46 -27.09 -29.51
N HIS A 135 -10.17 -26.48 -28.34
CA HIS A 135 -10.02 -25.02 -28.23
C HIS A 135 -8.92 -24.65 -27.22
N PHE A 136 -8.41 -23.42 -27.35
CA PHE A 136 -7.54 -22.83 -26.35
C PHE A 136 -8.36 -22.23 -25.21
N HIS A 137 -7.94 -22.47 -23.97
CA HIS A 137 -8.46 -21.78 -22.81
C HIS A 137 -7.32 -21.14 -22.04
N PHE A 138 -7.60 -20.02 -21.37
CA PHE A 138 -6.63 -19.35 -20.52
C PHE A 138 -6.51 -20.08 -19.16
N ARG A 139 -5.30 -20.51 -18.84
CA ARG A 139 -4.98 -21.07 -17.53
C ARG A 139 -4.39 -19.97 -16.66
N HIS A 140 -5.12 -19.55 -15.63
CA HIS A 140 -4.70 -18.53 -14.70
C HIS A 140 -3.40 -18.91 -14.00
N GLY A 141 -2.44 -17.99 -13.98
CA GLY A 141 -1.18 -18.13 -13.24
C GLY A 141 -1.35 -17.83 -11.74
N PRO A 142 -0.29 -18.02 -10.95
CA PRO A 142 -0.35 -17.79 -9.50
C PRO A 142 -0.57 -16.32 -9.10
N ILE A 143 -0.50 -15.37 -10.03
CA ILE A 143 -0.80 -13.96 -9.78
C ILE A 143 -2.28 -13.72 -9.48
N PHE A 144 -3.17 -14.63 -9.88
CA PHE A 144 -4.60 -14.54 -9.61
C PHE A 144 -4.91 -14.96 -8.15
N ALA A 145 -4.58 -14.05 -7.23
CA ALA A 145 -4.82 -14.19 -5.81
C ALA A 145 -5.08 -12.82 -5.17
N HIS A 146 -5.70 -12.79 -3.99
CA HIS A 146 -5.85 -11.54 -3.24
C HIS A 146 -4.50 -11.06 -2.71
N VAL A 147 -3.73 -11.96 -2.09
CA VAL A 147 -2.39 -11.67 -1.56
C VAL A 147 -1.38 -12.56 -2.27
N VAL A 148 -0.40 -11.95 -2.92
CA VAL A 148 0.71 -12.62 -3.58
C VAL A 148 2.01 -12.31 -2.86
N LEU A 149 2.71 -13.36 -2.41
CA LEU A 149 4.10 -13.26 -1.97
C LEU A 149 5.01 -13.50 -3.18
N ALA A 150 5.63 -12.43 -3.69
CA ALA A 150 6.65 -12.49 -4.73
C ALA A 150 8.03 -12.65 -4.07
N ASP A 151 8.42 -13.90 -3.82
CA ASP A 151 9.59 -14.21 -2.99
C ASP A 151 10.88 -14.18 -3.83
N GLU A 152 11.86 -13.37 -3.40
CA GLU A 152 13.15 -13.15 -4.05
C GLU A 152 13.02 -12.59 -5.49
N ILE A 153 12.19 -11.55 -5.66
CA ILE A 153 11.88 -10.94 -6.97
C ILE A 153 13.13 -10.52 -7.76
N ASN A 154 14.23 -10.22 -7.08
CA ASN A 154 15.50 -9.85 -7.69
C ASN A 154 16.29 -11.06 -8.27
N ARG A 155 15.85 -12.31 -8.09
CA ARG A 155 16.51 -13.50 -8.64
C ARG A 155 16.05 -13.88 -10.04
N THR A 156 15.01 -13.25 -10.56
CA THR A 156 14.52 -13.54 -11.90
C THR A 156 14.95 -12.49 -12.94
N SER A 157 14.76 -12.81 -14.22
CA SER A 157 15.11 -11.91 -15.31
C SER A 157 14.27 -10.62 -15.27
N PRO A 158 14.80 -9.50 -15.81
CA PRO A 158 14.06 -8.23 -15.90
C PRO A 158 12.71 -8.35 -16.64
N LYS A 159 12.60 -9.32 -17.57
CA LYS A 159 11.35 -9.55 -18.31
C LYS A 159 10.23 -10.06 -17.41
N VAL A 160 10.55 -10.99 -16.50
CA VAL A 160 9.58 -11.53 -15.53
C VAL A 160 9.25 -10.48 -14.47
N GLN A 161 10.26 -9.75 -13.98
CA GLN A 161 10.04 -8.61 -13.08
C GLN A 161 9.05 -7.60 -13.69
N SER A 162 9.25 -7.24 -14.96
CA SER A 162 8.37 -6.28 -15.66
C SER A 162 6.93 -6.77 -15.74
N ALA A 163 6.70 -8.06 -16.06
CA ALA A 163 5.35 -8.62 -16.09
C ALA A 163 4.64 -8.53 -14.73
N MET A 164 5.35 -8.86 -13.65
CA MET A 164 4.82 -8.75 -12.30
C MET A 164 4.51 -7.28 -11.92
N LEU A 165 5.44 -6.37 -12.22
CA LEU A 165 5.30 -4.96 -11.90
C LEU A 165 4.23 -4.26 -12.74
N GLU A 166 4.03 -4.68 -14.00
CA GLU A 166 2.92 -4.19 -14.83
C GLU A 166 1.57 -4.57 -14.22
N ALA A 167 1.41 -5.85 -13.85
CA ALA A 167 0.23 -6.33 -13.18
C ALA A 167 -0.08 -5.59 -11.87
N MET A 168 0.95 -5.22 -11.09
CA MET A 168 0.79 -4.39 -9.89
C MET A 168 0.27 -2.98 -10.21
N GLY A 169 0.72 -2.39 -11.30
CA GLY A 169 0.33 -1.02 -11.66
C GLY A 169 -1.06 -0.90 -12.27
N GLU A 170 -1.47 -1.92 -13.02
CA GLU A 170 -2.67 -1.86 -13.87
C GLU A 170 -3.79 -2.82 -13.43
N LYS A 171 -3.51 -3.71 -12.46
CA LYS A 171 -4.41 -4.78 -11.99
C LYS A 171 -4.99 -5.63 -13.12
N GLN A 172 -4.19 -5.85 -14.13
CA GLN A 172 -4.53 -6.69 -15.27
C GLN A 172 -3.28 -7.32 -15.87
N VAL A 173 -3.47 -8.39 -16.61
CA VAL A 173 -2.43 -9.02 -17.44
C VAL A 173 -2.95 -9.21 -18.85
N THR A 174 -2.11 -8.99 -19.84
CA THR A 174 -2.43 -9.21 -21.26
C THR A 174 -1.67 -10.42 -21.77
N VAL A 175 -2.40 -11.44 -22.23
CA VAL A 175 -1.85 -12.68 -22.79
C VAL A 175 -2.57 -12.96 -24.10
N ASP A 176 -1.82 -13.20 -25.17
CA ASP A 176 -2.35 -13.54 -26.53
C ASP A 176 -3.41 -12.53 -27.00
N ASN A 177 -3.20 -11.23 -26.80
CA ASN A 177 -4.11 -10.12 -27.12
C ASN A 177 -5.43 -10.12 -26.33
N ALA A 178 -5.59 -10.94 -25.30
CA ALA A 178 -6.71 -10.90 -24.36
C ALA A 178 -6.25 -10.30 -23.02
N THR A 179 -7.06 -9.41 -22.46
CA THR A 179 -6.80 -8.78 -21.16
C THR A 179 -7.61 -9.46 -20.08
N TYR A 180 -6.92 -9.88 -19.01
CA TYR A 180 -7.50 -10.54 -17.86
C TYR A 180 -7.32 -9.65 -16.62
N HIS A 181 -8.42 -9.26 -15.99
CA HIS A 181 -8.39 -8.39 -14.81
C HIS A 181 -8.03 -9.19 -13.56
N LEU A 182 -7.18 -8.60 -12.73
CA LEU A 182 -6.90 -9.09 -11.38
C LEU A 182 -7.96 -8.57 -10.41
N ASP A 183 -7.99 -9.15 -9.22
CA ASP A 183 -8.91 -8.72 -8.17
C ASP A 183 -8.69 -7.26 -7.75
N LYS A 184 -9.77 -6.55 -7.36
CA LYS A 184 -9.69 -5.19 -6.82
C LYS A 184 -8.83 -5.12 -5.55
N LEU A 185 -8.78 -6.22 -4.79
CA LEU A 185 -7.97 -6.35 -3.60
C LEU A 185 -6.54 -6.86 -3.87
N PHE A 186 -6.18 -7.11 -5.14
CA PHE A 186 -4.87 -7.62 -5.50
C PHE A 186 -3.75 -6.86 -4.78
N PHE A 187 -3.00 -7.59 -3.94
CA PHE A 187 -1.96 -7.05 -3.08
C PHE A 187 -0.68 -7.88 -3.16
N VAL A 188 0.45 -7.22 -3.38
CA VAL A 188 1.75 -7.88 -3.52
C VAL A 188 2.65 -7.52 -2.34
N ILE A 189 3.18 -8.56 -1.70
CA ILE A 189 4.32 -8.48 -0.80
C ILE A 189 5.49 -9.08 -1.56
N ALA A 190 6.37 -8.24 -2.10
CA ALA A 190 7.61 -8.69 -2.72
C ALA A 190 8.73 -8.78 -1.70
N THR A 191 9.68 -9.69 -1.91
CA THR A 191 10.86 -9.79 -1.06
C THR A 191 12.13 -9.71 -1.90
N GLN A 192 13.18 -9.15 -1.30
CA GLN A 192 14.53 -9.21 -1.84
C GLN A 192 15.53 -9.43 -0.70
N ASN A 193 16.59 -10.18 -0.99
CA ASN A 193 17.71 -10.31 -0.06
C ASN A 193 18.80 -9.30 -0.46
N PRO A 194 19.11 -8.31 0.37
CA PRO A 194 20.10 -7.28 0.04
C PRO A 194 21.53 -7.82 -0.04
N LEU A 195 21.83 -8.97 0.55
CA LEU A 195 23.16 -9.57 0.55
C LEU A 195 23.46 -10.46 -0.65
N ASP A 196 22.41 -10.94 -1.35
CA ASP A 196 22.58 -11.77 -2.53
C ASP A 196 22.85 -10.91 -3.77
N LEU A 197 24.13 -10.64 -4.02
CA LEU A 197 24.57 -9.88 -5.20
C LEU A 197 24.83 -10.75 -6.41
N VAL A 198 25.20 -12.03 -6.21
CA VAL A 198 25.56 -12.94 -7.30
C VAL A 198 24.31 -13.58 -7.91
N GLY A 199 24.16 -13.43 -9.21
CA GLY A 199 23.01 -14.02 -9.94
C GLY A 199 21.69 -13.30 -9.68
N THR A 200 21.72 -12.03 -9.26
CA THR A 200 20.53 -11.21 -9.05
C THR A 200 20.47 -10.04 -10.04
N TYR A 201 19.24 -9.58 -10.28
CA TYR A 201 18.92 -8.41 -11.09
C TYR A 201 18.25 -7.38 -10.17
N PRO A 202 18.97 -6.38 -9.67
CA PRO A 202 18.39 -5.36 -8.79
C PRO A 202 17.26 -4.60 -9.49
N LEU A 203 16.23 -4.28 -8.75
CA LEU A 203 15.11 -3.47 -9.26
C LEU A 203 15.59 -2.02 -9.49
N PRO A 204 15.48 -1.48 -10.70
CA PRO A 204 15.77 -0.07 -10.95
C PRO A 204 14.83 0.85 -10.19
N THR A 205 15.28 2.08 -9.87
CA THR A 205 14.48 3.09 -9.15
C THR A 205 13.06 3.30 -9.69
N PRO A 206 12.82 3.35 -11.04
CA PRO A 206 11.47 3.47 -11.57
C PRO A 206 10.57 2.27 -11.28
N GLN A 207 11.13 1.10 -11.06
CA GLN A 207 10.39 -0.10 -10.69
C GLN A 207 10.09 -0.13 -9.18
N LEU A 208 11.03 0.36 -8.36
CA LEU A 208 10.83 0.55 -6.93
C LEU A 208 9.69 1.53 -6.62
N ASP A 209 9.44 2.52 -7.49
CA ASP A 209 8.35 3.50 -7.32
C ASP A 209 6.94 2.88 -7.34
N ARG A 210 6.80 1.62 -7.77
CA ARG A 210 5.54 0.88 -7.72
C ARG A 210 5.18 0.33 -6.33
N PHE A 211 6.16 0.21 -5.44
CA PHE A 211 5.94 -0.20 -4.05
C PHE A 211 5.66 1.01 -3.18
N LEU A 212 4.56 1.00 -2.45
CA LEU A 212 4.24 2.08 -1.51
C LEU A 212 5.30 2.18 -0.41
N PHE A 213 5.64 1.04 0.18
CA PHE A 213 6.67 0.96 1.20
C PHE A 213 7.77 -0.03 0.81
N LYS A 214 9.01 0.35 1.14
CA LYS A 214 10.15 -0.56 1.24
C LYS A 214 10.49 -0.68 2.71
N ILE A 215 10.37 -1.88 3.24
CA ILE A 215 10.52 -2.16 4.68
C ILE A 215 11.73 -3.07 4.87
N THR A 216 12.71 -2.60 5.62
CA THR A 216 13.84 -3.45 6.06
C THR A 216 13.45 -4.14 7.35
N MET A 217 13.35 -5.47 7.30
CA MET A 217 13.02 -6.28 8.46
C MET A 217 14.28 -6.54 9.30
N GLN A 218 14.23 -6.17 10.56
CA GLN A 218 15.28 -6.48 11.53
C GLN A 218 14.96 -7.77 12.28
N HIS A 219 15.87 -8.29 13.10
CA HIS A 219 15.53 -9.36 14.03
C HIS A 219 14.47 -8.88 15.03
N ILE A 220 13.61 -9.80 15.46
CA ILE A 220 12.64 -9.51 16.53
C ILE A 220 13.36 -9.39 17.88
N GLU A 221 12.74 -8.69 18.79
CA GLU A 221 13.26 -8.53 20.16
C GLU A 221 13.29 -9.89 20.88
N ARG A 222 14.23 -10.02 21.82
CA ARG A 222 14.49 -11.27 22.57
C ARG A 222 13.22 -11.91 23.16
N ASP A 223 12.34 -11.11 23.74
CA ASP A 223 11.13 -11.60 24.37
C ASP A 223 10.14 -12.16 23.34
N ALA A 224 10.04 -11.52 22.18
CA ALA A 224 9.26 -12.04 21.06
C ALA A 224 9.87 -13.33 20.47
N GLU A 225 11.20 -13.50 20.48
CA GLU A 225 11.83 -14.77 20.10
C GLU A 225 11.45 -15.89 21.06
N LEU A 226 11.42 -15.63 22.37
CA LEU A 226 10.97 -16.59 23.37
C LEU A 226 9.50 -16.98 23.14
N ASP A 227 8.61 -15.98 22.90
CA ASP A 227 7.20 -16.22 22.59
C ASP A 227 7.02 -17.10 21.35
N VAL A 228 7.86 -16.91 20.30
CA VAL A 228 7.86 -17.77 19.10
C VAL A 228 8.20 -19.21 19.46
N LEU A 229 9.21 -19.43 20.29
CA LEU A 229 9.63 -20.77 20.72
C LEU A 229 8.58 -21.43 21.61
N ASP A 230 8.02 -20.72 22.57
CA ASP A 230 7.01 -21.25 23.51
C ASP A 230 5.69 -21.60 22.80
N SER A 231 5.30 -20.79 21.81
CA SER A 231 4.07 -21.01 21.02
C SER A 231 4.23 -22.01 19.86
N TYR A 232 5.43 -22.60 19.67
CA TYR A 232 5.73 -23.47 18.53
C TYR A 232 4.76 -24.67 18.38
N LYS A 233 4.38 -25.33 19.48
CA LYS A 233 3.47 -26.48 19.44
C LYS A 233 2.02 -26.07 19.16
N SER A 234 1.54 -25.02 19.82
CA SER A 234 0.15 -24.54 19.66
C SER A 234 -0.13 -23.97 18.26
N ARG A 235 0.87 -23.40 17.61
CA ARG A 235 0.75 -22.89 16.24
C ARG A 235 0.69 -23.95 15.16
N ARG A 236 1.12 -25.18 15.46
CA ARG A 236 1.01 -26.32 14.54
C ARG A 236 -0.37 -26.95 14.54
N ASP A 237 -1.19 -26.65 15.53
CA ASP A 237 -2.53 -27.21 15.63
C ASP A 237 -3.55 -26.29 14.91
N PRO A 238 -4.06 -26.69 13.72
CA PRO A 238 -4.99 -25.88 12.96
C PRO A 238 -6.38 -25.75 13.61
N VAL A 239 -6.67 -26.56 14.64
CA VAL A 239 -7.99 -26.60 15.31
C VAL A 239 -8.15 -25.49 16.34
N ALA A 240 -7.06 -24.91 16.86
CA ALA A 240 -7.09 -23.89 17.92
C ALA A 240 -7.28 -22.45 17.43
N ALA A 241 -7.29 -22.23 16.14
CA ALA A 241 -7.43 -20.88 15.58
C ALA A 241 -8.91 -20.57 15.33
N ASP A 242 -9.56 -19.95 16.31
CA ASP A 242 -10.72 -19.08 16.04
C ASP A 242 -10.22 -18.00 15.07
N LYS A 243 -10.38 -18.27 13.77
CA LYS A 243 -9.79 -17.43 12.71
C LYS A 243 -10.57 -16.14 12.68
N LEU A 244 -9.98 -15.08 13.24
CA LEU A 244 -10.46 -13.73 12.94
C LEU A 244 -10.37 -13.55 11.42
N GLN A 245 -11.53 -13.51 10.79
CA GLN A 245 -11.67 -13.34 9.35
C GLN A 245 -12.42 -12.05 9.07
N VAL A 246 -12.09 -11.46 7.95
CA VAL A 246 -12.71 -10.23 7.43
C VAL A 246 -13.15 -10.53 6.00
N ALA A 247 -14.40 -10.19 5.67
CA ALA A 247 -14.86 -10.37 4.30
C ALA A 247 -14.12 -9.42 3.36
N ARG A 248 -13.79 -9.90 2.16
CA ARG A 248 -13.18 -9.10 1.10
C ARG A 248 -13.95 -7.80 0.84
N THR A 249 -15.28 -7.89 0.79
CA THR A 249 -16.18 -6.74 0.61
C THR A 249 -16.07 -5.72 1.74
N GLU A 250 -15.86 -6.16 2.99
CA GLU A 250 -15.64 -5.24 4.12
C GLU A 250 -14.33 -4.45 3.94
N VAL A 251 -13.26 -5.09 3.43
CA VAL A 251 -11.98 -4.41 3.18
C VAL A 251 -12.12 -3.36 2.07
N LEU A 252 -12.78 -3.72 0.96
CA LEU A 252 -13.02 -2.79 -0.15
C LEU A 252 -13.92 -1.62 0.28
N LYS A 253 -14.97 -1.90 1.06
CA LYS A 253 -15.85 -0.85 1.60
C LYS A 253 -15.12 0.05 2.60
N ALA A 254 -14.25 -0.51 3.43
CA ALA A 254 -13.42 0.30 4.34
C ALA A 254 -12.50 1.24 3.56
N ARG A 255 -11.87 0.78 2.46
CA ARG A 255 -11.07 1.60 1.55
C ARG A 255 -11.87 2.78 1.00
N GLU A 256 -13.06 2.52 0.44
CA GLU A 256 -13.94 3.54 -0.11
C GLU A 256 -14.40 4.55 0.95
N THR A 257 -14.79 4.06 2.12
CA THR A 257 -15.21 4.93 3.24
C THR A 257 -14.09 5.85 3.71
N ILE A 258 -12.87 5.33 3.86
CA ILE A 258 -11.71 6.10 4.29
C ILE A 258 -11.38 7.19 3.26
N ASP A 259 -11.38 6.84 1.98
CA ASP A 259 -11.13 7.80 0.90
C ASP A 259 -12.15 8.95 0.88
N GLN A 260 -13.42 8.66 1.13
CA GLN A 260 -14.50 9.63 1.11
C GLN A 260 -14.59 10.50 2.37
N GLU A 261 -14.33 9.91 3.55
CA GLU A 261 -14.60 10.59 4.82
C GLU A 261 -13.37 11.17 5.51
N VAL A 262 -12.16 10.70 5.20
CA VAL A 262 -10.95 11.24 5.82
C VAL A 262 -10.40 12.41 5.00
N VAL A 263 -10.44 13.58 5.59
CA VAL A 263 -10.09 14.84 4.92
C VAL A 263 -8.58 15.04 4.86
N ILE A 264 -8.08 15.37 3.66
CA ILE A 264 -6.72 15.88 3.44
C ILE A 264 -6.82 17.36 3.10
N SER A 265 -6.44 18.23 4.03
CA SER A 265 -6.52 19.68 3.83
C SER A 265 -5.56 20.15 2.74
N THR A 266 -5.86 21.33 2.16
CA THR A 266 -4.97 21.97 1.19
C THR A 266 -3.59 22.26 1.81
N ALA A 267 -3.53 22.60 3.09
CA ALA A 267 -2.29 22.85 3.81
C ALA A 267 -1.38 21.60 3.84
N ILE A 268 -1.96 20.42 4.09
CA ILE A 268 -1.23 19.13 4.02
C ILE A 268 -0.68 18.89 2.61
N LYS A 269 -1.52 19.08 1.58
CA LYS A 269 -1.09 18.90 0.17
C LYS A 269 0.02 19.87 -0.21
N THR A 270 -0.07 21.14 0.22
CA THR A 270 0.97 22.15 0.00
C THR A 270 2.27 21.74 0.67
N ALA A 271 2.24 21.34 1.94
CA ALA A 271 3.43 20.87 2.65
C ALA A 271 4.12 19.70 1.93
N LEU A 272 3.35 18.71 1.45
CA LEU A 272 3.89 17.57 0.67
C LEU A 272 4.59 18.02 -0.63
N VAL A 273 3.98 18.97 -1.34
CA VAL A 273 4.57 19.54 -2.57
C VAL A 273 5.86 20.28 -2.25
N ASP A 274 5.87 21.10 -1.20
CA ASP A 274 7.04 21.89 -0.82
C ASP A 274 8.18 21.01 -0.34
N ILE A 275 7.91 19.99 0.46
CA ILE A 275 8.90 18.97 0.84
C ILE A 275 9.51 18.30 -0.40
N SER A 276 8.65 17.90 -1.34
CA SER A 276 9.07 17.25 -2.58
C SER A 276 9.93 18.19 -3.47
N ARG A 277 9.59 19.48 -3.51
CA ARG A 277 10.39 20.49 -4.22
C ARG A 277 11.74 20.73 -3.55
N ASN A 278 11.76 20.82 -2.22
CA ASN A 278 12.99 20.95 -1.44
C ASN A 278 13.93 19.78 -1.70
N LEU A 279 13.39 18.54 -1.68
CA LEU A 279 14.18 17.33 -1.99
C LEU A 279 14.77 17.36 -3.40
N ARG A 280 14.03 17.83 -4.41
CA ARG A 280 14.51 17.89 -5.79
C ARG A 280 15.52 19.02 -6.01
N ALA A 281 15.52 20.06 -5.17
CA ALA A 281 16.43 21.18 -5.23
C ALA A 281 17.67 21.03 -4.35
N ASP A 282 17.72 20.02 -3.47
CA ASP A 282 18.81 19.80 -2.55
C ASP A 282 20.02 19.20 -3.28
N GLU A 283 21.18 19.85 -3.19
CA GLU A 283 22.43 19.41 -3.84
C GLU A 283 22.91 18.02 -3.39
N ARG A 284 22.45 17.56 -2.23
CA ARG A 284 22.74 16.23 -1.68
C ARG A 284 21.90 15.13 -2.34
N VAL A 285 20.91 15.48 -3.15
CA VAL A 285 19.98 14.57 -3.83
C VAL A 285 20.33 14.51 -5.31
N LEU A 286 20.73 13.34 -5.80
CA LEU A 286 20.96 13.10 -7.22
C LEU A 286 19.65 12.94 -7.97
N GLN A 287 18.71 12.17 -7.40
CA GLN A 287 17.38 11.97 -7.92
C GLN A 287 16.34 12.06 -6.80
N GLY A 288 15.43 13.03 -6.92
CA GLY A 288 14.30 13.19 -6.00
C GLY A 288 13.09 12.36 -6.40
N ASN A 289 12.07 12.38 -5.55
CA ASN A 289 10.82 11.63 -5.76
C ASN A 289 9.98 12.21 -6.91
N SER A 290 9.15 11.34 -7.50
CA SER A 290 8.17 11.71 -8.53
C SER A 290 6.86 12.26 -7.91
N THR A 291 6.02 12.90 -8.72
CA THR A 291 4.67 13.29 -8.31
C THR A 291 3.80 12.06 -7.99
N ARG A 292 4.04 10.93 -8.67
CA ARG A 292 3.38 9.66 -8.41
C ARG A 292 3.57 9.21 -6.97
N SER A 293 4.77 9.36 -6.41
CA SER A 293 5.07 8.99 -5.01
C SER A 293 4.18 9.76 -4.02
N MET A 294 3.91 11.03 -4.30
CA MET A 294 3.00 11.84 -3.46
C MET A 294 1.55 11.37 -3.59
N VAL A 295 1.10 11.08 -4.82
CA VAL A 295 -0.26 10.56 -5.05
C VAL A 295 -0.48 9.24 -4.33
N LEU A 296 0.48 8.32 -4.39
CA LEU A 296 0.44 7.03 -3.67
C LEU A 296 0.41 7.19 -2.14
N MET A 297 0.99 8.28 -1.63
CA MET A 297 1.04 8.52 -0.19
C MET A 297 -0.30 9.03 0.38
N LEU A 298 -1.15 9.71 -0.41
CA LEU A 298 -2.39 10.29 0.10
C LEU A 298 -3.32 9.26 0.73
N PRO A 299 -3.68 8.14 0.07
CA PRO A 299 -4.50 7.11 0.70
C PRO A 299 -3.83 6.51 1.95
N ALA A 300 -2.50 6.35 1.95
CA ALA A 300 -1.79 5.82 3.11
C ALA A 300 -1.89 6.74 4.33
N LEU A 301 -1.82 8.05 4.13
CA LEU A 301 -2.03 9.05 5.19
C LEU A 301 -3.46 8.99 5.74
N GLN A 302 -4.47 8.81 4.88
CA GLN A 302 -5.87 8.66 5.30
C GLN A 302 -6.07 7.39 6.13
N VAL A 303 -5.48 6.27 5.73
CA VAL A 303 -5.55 5.00 6.47
C VAL A 303 -4.85 5.14 7.83
N LEU A 304 -3.67 5.77 7.88
CA LEU A 304 -2.96 6.02 9.15
C LEU A 304 -3.78 6.92 10.09
N ALA A 305 -4.37 8.01 9.58
CA ALA A 305 -5.24 8.88 10.36
C ALA A 305 -6.44 8.10 10.94
N THR A 306 -7.04 7.19 10.15
CA THR A 306 -8.12 6.31 10.60
C THR A 306 -7.67 5.37 11.71
N LEU A 307 -6.51 4.72 11.58
CA LEU A 307 -5.94 3.85 12.63
C LEU A 307 -5.70 4.60 13.94
N ARG A 308 -5.34 5.88 13.85
CA ARG A 308 -5.18 6.79 14.98
C ARG A 308 -6.49 7.42 15.48
N GLY A 309 -7.63 6.98 14.95
CA GLY A 309 -8.96 7.42 15.38
C GLY A 309 -9.33 8.83 14.93
N ARG A 310 -8.81 9.30 13.79
CA ARG A 310 -9.08 10.64 13.25
C ARG A 310 -9.75 10.56 11.88
N SER A 311 -10.60 11.55 11.59
CA SER A 311 -11.23 11.76 10.27
C SER A 311 -10.50 12.81 9.42
N PHE A 312 -9.27 13.17 9.78
CA PHE A 312 -8.42 14.10 9.04
C PHE A 312 -6.95 13.72 9.18
N VAL A 313 -6.19 14.03 8.15
CA VAL A 313 -4.73 13.84 8.12
C VAL A 313 -4.05 15.00 8.86
N SER A 314 -3.10 14.67 9.74
CA SER A 314 -2.32 15.64 10.51
C SER A 314 -0.85 15.71 10.05
N ALA A 315 -0.14 16.73 10.54
CA ALA A 315 1.30 16.87 10.32
C ALA A 315 2.09 15.64 10.79
N GLU A 316 1.71 15.07 11.92
CA GLU A 316 2.35 13.86 12.49
C GLU A 316 2.27 12.64 11.59
N ASP A 317 1.19 12.52 10.77
CA ASP A 317 1.07 11.42 9.81
C ASP A 317 2.10 11.56 8.68
N ILE A 318 2.36 12.80 8.23
CA ILE A 318 3.42 13.08 7.26
C ILE A 318 4.77 12.68 7.85
N GLU A 319 5.09 13.11 9.07
CA GLU A 319 6.37 12.78 9.74
C GLU A 319 6.56 11.27 9.86
N THR A 320 5.49 10.53 10.12
CA THR A 320 5.50 9.08 10.27
C THR A 320 5.72 8.35 8.94
N LEU A 321 4.96 8.70 7.90
CA LEU A 321 4.94 7.92 6.66
C LEU A 321 5.90 8.42 5.58
N LEU A 322 6.20 9.71 5.53
CA LEU A 322 7.02 10.27 4.45
C LEU A 322 8.40 9.61 4.34
N PRO A 323 9.15 9.37 5.43
CA PRO A 323 10.42 8.64 5.34
C PRO A 323 10.25 7.20 4.83
N ARG A 324 9.14 6.54 5.13
CA ARG A 324 8.82 5.17 4.70
C ARG A 324 8.44 5.09 3.23
N VAL A 325 7.78 6.15 2.72
CA VAL A 325 7.38 6.25 1.30
C VAL A 325 8.55 6.73 0.44
N LEU A 326 9.29 7.75 0.87
CA LEU A 326 10.34 8.36 0.05
C LEU A 326 11.71 7.71 0.19
N GLY A 327 11.95 6.92 1.24
CA GLY A 327 13.26 6.37 1.56
C GLY A 327 13.89 5.50 0.46
N HIS A 328 13.09 4.87 -0.40
CA HIS A 328 13.55 4.04 -1.51
C HIS A 328 13.42 4.71 -2.88
N ARG A 329 12.98 5.97 -2.91
CA ARG A 329 12.71 6.77 -4.11
C ARG A 329 13.67 7.91 -4.31
N VAL A 330 14.45 8.21 -3.27
CA VAL A 330 15.42 9.31 -3.29
C VAL A 330 16.81 8.71 -3.40
N GLU A 331 17.55 9.12 -4.42
CA GLU A 331 18.95 8.75 -4.61
C GLU A 331 19.85 9.90 -4.17
N LEU A 332 20.82 9.59 -3.31
CA LEU A 332 21.74 10.58 -2.77
C LEU A 332 22.95 10.78 -3.68
N ALA A 333 23.50 11.99 -3.68
CA ALA A 333 24.74 12.30 -4.35
C ALA A 333 25.92 11.50 -3.75
N PRO A 334 26.95 11.16 -4.54
CA PRO A 334 28.11 10.44 -4.05
C PRO A 334 28.74 11.13 -2.83
N GLY A 335 29.00 10.35 -1.78
CA GLY A 335 29.59 10.85 -0.53
C GLY A 335 28.59 11.30 0.54
N VAL A 336 27.29 11.30 0.24
CA VAL A 336 26.22 11.56 1.21
C VAL A 336 25.70 10.24 1.76
N ALA A 337 25.82 9.99 3.07
CA ALA A 337 25.51 8.69 3.66
C ALA A 337 24.14 8.63 4.38
N GLU A 338 23.58 9.79 4.78
CA GLU A 338 22.41 9.82 5.68
C GLU A 338 21.17 10.42 5.04
N LEU A 339 20.38 9.58 4.37
CA LEU A 339 19.09 9.97 3.79
C LEU A 339 18.11 10.52 4.84
N SER A 340 18.07 9.94 6.03
CA SER A 340 17.20 10.39 7.12
C SER A 340 17.43 11.85 7.51
N ARG A 341 18.69 12.31 7.47
CA ARG A 341 19.04 13.69 7.75
C ARG A 341 18.59 14.63 6.62
N VAL A 342 18.82 14.24 5.37
CA VAL A 342 18.38 15.02 4.21
C VAL A 342 16.85 15.18 4.22
N LEU A 343 16.11 14.09 4.46
CA LEU A 343 14.65 14.14 4.58
C LEU A 343 14.20 15.09 5.70
N LYS A 344 14.77 14.99 6.89
CA LYS A 344 14.44 15.87 8.02
C LYS A 344 14.71 17.35 7.71
N ASP A 345 15.83 17.64 7.07
CA ASP A 345 16.19 19.02 6.71
C ASP A 345 15.18 19.59 5.68
N CYS A 346 14.82 18.82 4.65
CA CYS A 346 13.86 19.24 3.63
C CYS A 346 12.43 19.35 4.16
N MET A 347 12.07 18.61 5.20
CA MET A 347 10.76 18.67 5.86
C MET A 347 10.61 19.86 6.79
N ARG A 348 11.69 20.35 7.40
CA ARG A 348 11.65 21.31 8.52
C ARG A 348 10.79 22.53 8.23
N GLU A 349 11.10 23.28 7.20
CA GLU A 349 10.40 24.53 6.88
C GLU A 349 8.93 24.29 6.47
N PRO A 350 8.58 23.36 5.55
CA PRO A 350 7.19 23.07 5.22
C PRO A 350 6.37 22.61 6.43
N MET A 351 6.94 21.82 7.34
CA MET A 351 6.25 21.37 8.55
C MET A 351 6.03 22.50 9.55
N GLU A 352 6.98 23.43 9.71
CA GLU A 352 6.78 24.64 10.53
C GLU A 352 5.67 25.54 9.94
N GLN A 353 5.62 25.70 8.62
CA GLN A 353 4.57 26.47 7.96
C GLN A 353 3.19 25.81 8.15
N LEU A 354 3.13 24.48 8.01
CA LEU A 354 1.92 23.69 8.26
C LEU A 354 1.44 23.89 9.70
N ALA A 355 2.33 23.79 10.70
CA ALA A 355 1.98 23.98 12.11
C ALA A 355 1.41 25.38 12.38
N ARG A 356 1.99 26.43 11.75
CA ARG A 356 1.47 27.80 11.87
C ARG A 356 0.11 27.98 11.21
N ALA A 357 -0.15 27.28 10.09
CA ALA A 357 -1.45 27.32 9.41
C ALA A 357 -2.56 26.62 10.19
N THR A 358 -2.23 25.60 10.98
CA THR A 358 -3.18 24.84 11.82
C THR A 358 -3.56 25.58 13.12
N LEU A 359 -2.74 26.54 13.54
CA LEU A 359 -2.99 27.35 14.75
C LEU A 359 -3.83 28.65 14.46
N ARG A 360 -4.12 28.93 13.22
CA ARG A 360 -5.01 30.02 12.78
C ARG A 360 -6.39 29.50 12.42
#